data_da1a7c652ab6ac37c98bf1879c37a35b
#
_entry.id   da1a7c652ab6ac37c98bf1879c37a35b
#
_cell.length_a   1.000
_cell.length_b   1.000
_cell.length_c   1.000
_cell.angle_alpha   90.00
_cell.angle_beta   90.00
_cell.angle_gamma   90.00
#
_symmetry.space_group_name_H-M   'P 1'
#
loop_
_entity.id
_entity.type
_entity.pdbx_description
1 polymer ?
#
loop_
_entity_poly.entity_id
_entity_poly.type
_entity_poly.pdbx_seq_one_letter_code
_entity_poly.pdbx_strand_id
1 'polypeptide(L)'
;MNYDAHVYVNGQHVGHHIGGFTPFNYDVTDLLKNGENNVIVKVDNKRHAEDVPTQIFDWWNYGGITRDVKLVKVPAVYLEDYSCGLTPNPSPVGEGNLVNKGKNISNPKTREIFFSAKLNKAEAGQQVTLYIPELKIVKTFTTDAEGKVQCSMFNVQSKKLQLWSPENPKLYRVELSVGGNLVTDEIGFRTIETRDKQILLNGQPIFLKGISIHNEKPNGGGRANSAEDARTLLSWAKELGCNFVRLAHYPHHEEMVREAEKMGILVWSEIPVYWTIAWKNPKTYENAKNQLTDMIARDHNRANVIIWSIANETPHSPERDTFLGNLAQYARTLDNTRLISMAMEVTGASNYVNRLNDNMNKYVDVVSFNQYIGWYRDVNDAPKMKWEIPYNKPVIISEFGGGARYGLHGPKNQRWTEEFQENLYIENCAMLDKIDGLAGTTPWILKDFRSPRRVLPGVQDYYNRKGLFSDKGEKKKAFYVLKKWYEGK
;
A
#
# COMPACT_ATOMS: atom_id res chain seq x y z
N MET A 1 -11.81 -4.69 12.81
CA MET A 1 -12.42 -3.98 13.95
C MET A 1 -11.67 -2.69 14.17
N ASN A 2 -12.26 -1.65 14.76
CA ASN A 2 -11.60 -0.37 14.90
C ASN A 2 -11.96 0.26 16.24
N TYR A 3 -11.06 0.39 17.18
CA TYR A 3 -9.60 0.36 17.15
C TYR A 3 -9.02 -0.68 18.12
N ASP A 4 -9.42 -0.64 19.38
CA ASP A 4 -9.03 -1.57 20.44
C ASP A 4 -10.12 -2.65 20.57
N ALA A 5 -9.76 -3.91 20.35
CA ALA A 5 -10.70 -5.00 20.28
C ALA A 5 -10.33 -6.15 21.22
N HIS A 6 -11.23 -6.51 22.12
CA HIS A 6 -11.13 -7.71 22.95
C HIS A 6 -12.15 -8.76 22.49
N VAL A 7 -11.71 -9.98 22.30
CA VAL A 7 -12.53 -11.11 21.85
C VAL A 7 -12.77 -12.07 22.99
N TYR A 8 -14.02 -12.47 23.17
CA TYR A 8 -14.46 -13.45 24.17
C TYR A 8 -15.26 -14.55 23.46
N VAL A 9 -15.00 -15.80 23.82
CA VAL A 9 -15.74 -16.98 23.36
C VAL A 9 -16.25 -17.73 24.60
N ASN A 10 -17.56 -17.94 24.67
CA ASN A 10 -18.22 -18.60 25.80
C ASN A 10 -17.85 -18.03 27.19
N GLY A 11 -17.68 -16.70 27.25
CA GLY A 11 -17.30 -15.96 28.45
C GLY A 11 -15.80 -15.91 28.76
N GLN A 12 -14.96 -16.63 28.03
CA GLN A 12 -13.51 -16.62 28.20
C GLN A 12 -12.84 -15.59 27.26
N HIS A 13 -11.90 -14.80 27.79
CA HIS A 13 -11.11 -13.84 27.00
C HIS A 13 -10.11 -14.62 26.14
N VAL A 14 -10.17 -14.41 24.82
CA VAL A 14 -9.36 -15.12 23.84
C VAL A 14 -8.14 -14.32 23.45
N GLY A 15 -8.32 -13.01 23.29
CA GLY A 15 -7.22 -12.15 22.87
C GLY A 15 -7.62 -10.69 22.69
N HIS A 16 -6.58 -9.89 22.45
CA HIS A 16 -6.64 -8.43 22.33
C HIS A 16 -5.87 -7.99 21.08
N HIS A 17 -6.49 -7.11 20.30
CA HIS A 17 -5.87 -6.52 19.11
C HIS A 17 -5.99 -5.01 19.13
N ILE A 18 -4.89 -4.30 18.84
CA ILE A 18 -4.83 -2.85 18.70
C ILE A 18 -4.46 -2.51 17.27
N GLY A 19 -5.37 -1.81 16.58
CA GLY A 19 -5.23 -1.42 15.18
C GLY A 19 -6.57 -1.47 14.47
N GLY A 20 -6.81 -0.55 13.52
CA GLY A 20 -8.12 -0.45 12.87
C GLY A 20 -8.17 -1.07 11.48
N PHE A 21 -7.05 -1.58 10.96
CA PHE A 21 -6.89 -1.79 9.52
C PHE A 21 -6.24 -3.11 9.13
N THR A 22 -5.70 -3.85 10.08
CA THR A 22 -5.05 -5.15 9.86
C THR A 22 -5.92 -6.31 10.33
N PRO A 23 -5.78 -7.50 9.74
CA PRO A 23 -6.47 -8.70 10.21
C PRO A 23 -5.83 -9.24 11.50
N PHE A 24 -6.59 -10.00 12.27
CA PHE A 24 -6.10 -10.79 13.39
C PHE A 24 -6.95 -12.05 13.52
N ASN A 25 -6.37 -13.09 14.11
CA ASN A 25 -7.03 -14.37 14.35
C ASN A 25 -6.65 -14.96 15.71
N TYR A 26 -7.50 -15.85 16.23
CA TYR A 26 -7.26 -16.58 17.45
C TYR A 26 -7.72 -18.03 17.29
N ASP A 27 -6.95 -18.98 17.83
CA ASP A 27 -7.39 -20.34 17.97
C ASP A 27 -8.41 -20.43 19.11
N VAL A 28 -9.59 -20.95 18.81
CA VAL A 28 -10.71 -21.08 19.74
C VAL A 28 -11.15 -22.53 19.91
N THR A 29 -10.32 -23.50 19.43
CA THR A 29 -10.65 -24.91 19.38
C THR A 29 -11.13 -25.44 20.72
N ASP A 30 -10.39 -25.20 21.80
CA ASP A 30 -10.67 -25.70 23.13
C ASP A 30 -11.81 -24.99 23.86
N LEU A 31 -12.30 -23.89 23.27
CA LEU A 31 -13.38 -23.06 23.86
C LEU A 31 -14.76 -23.37 23.26
N LEU A 32 -14.79 -24.07 22.12
CA LEU A 32 -16.03 -24.38 21.44
C LEU A 32 -16.74 -25.56 22.07
N LYS A 33 -18.08 -25.47 22.14
CA LYS A 33 -18.98 -26.49 22.65
C LYS A 33 -19.82 -27.06 21.51
N ASN A 34 -20.35 -28.25 21.70
CA ASN A 34 -21.41 -28.77 20.84
C ASN A 34 -22.68 -27.94 21.02
N GLY A 35 -23.28 -27.45 19.94
CA GLY A 35 -24.43 -26.59 19.92
C GLY A 35 -24.08 -25.11 19.90
N GLU A 36 -24.81 -24.30 20.65
CA GLU A 36 -24.66 -22.84 20.65
C GLU A 36 -23.37 -22.37 21.31
N ASN A 37 -22.70 -21.43 20.64
CA ASN A 37 -21.50 -20.76 21.12
C ASN A 37 -21.69 -19.24 21.05
N ASN A 38 -21.33 -18.54 22.11
CA ASN A 38 -21.39 -17.10 22.17
C ASN A 38 -20.05 -16.47 21.87
N VAL A 39 -20.01 -15.56 20.90
CA VAL A 39 -18.84 -14.74 20.59
C VAL A 39 -19.18 -13.29 20.91
N ILE A 40 -18.44 -12.68 21.82
CA ILE A 40 -18.55 -11.28 22.18
C ILE A 40 -17.27 -10.56 21.77
N VAL A 41 -17.42 -9.46 21.04
CA VAL A 41 -16.31 -8.58 20.69
C VAL A 41 -16.57 -7.21 21.29
N LYS A 42 -15.77 -6.85 22.30
CA LYS A 42 -15.74 -5.50 22.85
C LYS A 42 -14.81 -4.66 21.99
N VAL A 43 -15.34 -3.56 21.44
CA VAL A 43 -14.55 -2.64 20.58
C VAL A 43 -14.61 -1.24 21.16
N ASP A 44 -13.44 -0.64 21.40
CA ASP A 44 -13.31 0.78 21.74
C ASP A 44 -12.69 1.53 20.53
N ASN A 45 -13.43 2.54 20.06
CA ASN A 45 -13.00 3.38 18.93
C ASN A 45 -12.23 4.65 19.36
N LYS A 46 -11.98 4.80 20.64
CA LYS A 46 -11.24 5.94 21.17
C LYS A 46 -9.76 5.84 20.79
N ARG A 47 -9.18 6.97 20.39
CA ARG A 47 -7.76 7.10 20.08
C ARG A 47 -7.02 7.76 21.23
N HIS A 48 -5.81 7.28 21.48
CA HIS A 48 -4.90 7.82 22.48
C HIS A 48 -3.66 8.41 21.81
N ALA A 49 -2.87 9.16 22.55
CA ALA A 49 -1.70 9.84 22.01
C ALA A 49 -0.57 8.88 21.57
N GLU A 50 -0.54 7.68 22.14
CA GLU A 50 0.39 6.60 21.82
C GLU A 50 -0.06 5.70 20.67
N ASP A 51 -1.28 5.88 20.16
CA ASP A 51 -1.84 5.05 19.10
C ASP A 51 -1.26 5.38 17.72
N VAL A 52 -1.42 4.43 16.77
CA VAL A 52 -1.06 4.58 15.37
C VAL A 52 -2.28 4.27 14.49
N PRO A 53 -2.90 5.29 13.89
CA PRO A 53 -2.65 6.73 14.03
C PRO A 53 -3.07 7.26 15.40
N THR A 54 -2.60 8.45 15.77
CA THR A 54 -2.99 9.14 17.00
C THR A 54 -4.39 9.74 16.90
N GLN A 55 -4.69 10.74 17.73
CA GLN A 55 -5.96 11.46 17.75
C GLN A 55 -6.16 12.44 16.57
N ILE A 56 -5.08 12.79 15.86
CA ILE A 56 -5.09 13.81 14.82
C ILE A 56 -4.86 13.18 13.45
N PHE A 57 -5.95 13.07 12.65
CA PHE A 57 -5.94 12.57 11.28
C PHE A 57 -7.09 13.18 10.46
N ASP A 58 -7.05 13.09 9.13
CA ASP A 58 -7.97 13.75 8.21
C ASP A 58 -8.88 12.78 7.44
N TRP A 59 -9.45 11.78 8.15
CA TRP A 59 -10.48 10.88 7.62
C TRP A 59 -11.50 10.50 8.67
N TRP A 60 -12.63 9.90 8.26
CA TRP A 60 -13.67 9.50 9.20
C TRP A 60 -13.26 8.26 10.00
N ASN A 61 -13.40 8.33 11.31
CA ASN A 61 -13.08 7.24 12.22
C ASN A 61 -14.27 6.29 12.39
N TYR A 62 -14.47 5.42 11.41
CA TYR A 62 -15.48 4.38 11.47
C TYR A 62 -15.17 3.38 12.59
N GLY A 63 -16.05 3.28 13.61
CA GLY A 63 -15.87 2.39 14.75
C GLY A 63 -16.55 1.03 14.60
N GLY A 64 -16.29 0.14 15.55
CA GLY A 64 -16.91 -1.17 15.63
C GLY A 64 -16.30 -2.23 14.71
N ILE A 65 -17.11 -3.20 14.32
CA ILE A 65 -16.71 -4.27 13.40
C ILE A 65 -16.84 -3.75 11.96
N THR A 66 -15.74 -3.36 11.37
CA THR A 66 -15.68 -2.70 10.06
C THR A 66 -15.27 -3.63 8.92
N ARG A 67 -14.98 -4.90 9.21
CA ARG A 67 -14.59 -5.93 8.22
C ARG A 67 -15.15 -7.28 8.64
N ASP A 68 -15.05 -8.27 7.77
CA ASP A 68 -15.60 -9.61 7.97
C ASP A 68 -15.08 -10.28 9.25
N VAL A 69 -15.97 -11.05 9.88
CA VAL A 69 -15.63 -11.99 10.95
C VAL A 69 -15.93 -13.40 10.42
N LYS A 70 -14.93 -14.28 10.49
CA LYS A 70 -15.03 -15.63 9.95
C LYS A 70 -14.62 -16.65 11.02
N LEU A 71 -15.38 -17.75 11.12
CA LEU A 71 -14.94 -18.95 11.81
C LEU A 71 -14.41 -19.93 10.75
N VAL A 72 -13.12 -20.28 10.88
CA VAL A 72 -12.46 -21.16 9.92
C VAL A 72 -12.11 -22.48 10.59
N LYS A 73 -12.57 -23.59 10.01
CA LYS A 73 -12.16 -24.94 10.44
C LYS A 73 -10.93 -25.36 9.64
N VAL A 74 -9.88 -25.75 10.34
CA VAL A 74 -8.64 -26.24 9.78
C VAL A 74 -8.30 -27.63 10.33
N PRO A 75 -7.52 -28.47 9.64
CA PRO A 75 -7.02 -29.72 10.20
C PRO A 75 -6.00 -29.46 11.33
N ALA A 76 -5.60 -30.52 12.04
CA ALA A 76 -4.65 -30.41 13.16
C ALA A 76 -3.28 -29.85 12.76
N VAL A 77 -2.85 -30.12 11.53
CA VAL A 77 -1.67 -29.51 10.90
C VAL A 77 -2.13 -28.76 9.67
N TYR A 78 -1.84 -27.47 9.61
CA TYR A 78 -2.21 -26.60 8.49
C TYR A 78 -1.11 -25.58 8.18
N LEU A 79 -1.16 -25.06 6.98
CA LEU A 79 -0.29 -23.99 6.52
C LEU A 79 -0.72 -22.65 7.15
N GLU A 80 0.11 -22.10 8.02
CA GLU A 80 -0.12 -20.82 8.68
C GLU A 80 0.26 -19.64 7.77
N ASP A 81 1.41 -19.77 7.10
CA ASP A 81 1.92 -18.75 6.19
C ASP A 81 2.78 -19.39 5.09
N TYR A 82 2.89 -18.70 3.95
CA TYR A 82 3.80 -19.11 2.88
C TYR A 82 4.19 -17.91 2.03
N SER A 83 5.33 -17.99 1.38
CA SER A 83 5.82 -17.00 0.44
C SER A 83 6.27 -17.66 -0.86
N CYS A 84 5.80 -17.14 -2.00
CA CYS A 84 6.15 -17.66 -3.32
C CYS A 84 6.29 -16.48 -4.31
N GLY A 85 7.46 -16.38 -4.95
CA GLY A 85 7.72 -15.26 -5.85
C GLY A 85 9.01 -15.42 -6.65
N LEU A 86 9.36 -14.41 -7.42
CA LEU A 86 10.67 -14.37 -8.08
C LEU A 86 11.71 -13.76 -7.15
N THR A 87 12.92 -14.32 -7.17
CA THR A 87 14.06 -13.71 -6.48
C THR A 87 14.24 -12.27 -6.97
N PRO A 88 14.40 -11.31 -6.06
CA PRO A 88 14.75 -9.95 -6.45
C PRO A 88 16.07 -9.96 -7.21
N ASN A 89 16.18 -9.15 -8.27
CA ASN A 89 17.49 -8.77 -8.73
C ASN A 89 18.16 -8.02 -7.58
N PRO A 90 19.44 -8.34 -7.24
CA PRO A 90 20.08 -7.70 -6.11
C PRO A 90 20.11 -6.18 -6.32
N SER A 91 19.40 -5.45 -5.46
CA SER A 91 19.39 -4.00 -5.43
C SER A 91 20.76 -3.49 -4.94
N PRO A 92 21.33 -2.42 -5.49
CA PRO A 92 22.67 -1.95 -5.11
C PRO A 92 22.76 -1.24 -3.75
N VAL A 93 21.73 -1.27 -2.91
CA VAL A 93 21.73 -0.61 -1.60
C VAL A 93 22.00 -1.60 -0.48
N GLY A 94 23.29 -1.76 -0.15
CA GLY A 94 23.77 -2.53 1.00
C GLY A 94 25.24 -2.89 0.80
N GLU A 95 26.14 -2.20 1.50
CA GLU A 95 27.54 -2.63 1.59
C GLU A 95 27.58 -4.02 2.24
N GLY A 96 27.91 -5.02 1.46
CA GLY A 96 28.20 -6.38 1.91
C GLY A 96 27.59 -7.45 1.03
N ASN A 97 28.02 -7.51 -0.23
CA ASN A 97 28.45 -8.72 -0.92
C ASN A 97 28.63 -8.45 -2.42
N LEU A 98 29.76 -8.90 -2.91
CA LEU A 98 30.26 -8.80 -4.27
C LEU A 98 29.17 -9.17 -5.30
N VAL A 99 28.71 -8.21 -6.07
CA VAL A 99 27.82 -8.44 -7.20
C VAL A 99 28.50 -8.01 -8.48
N ASN A 100 28.45 -8.89 -9.45
CA ASN A 100 28.89 -8.71 -10.83
C ASN A 100 28.39 -7.37 -11.41
N LYS A 101 29.22 -6.34 -11.37
CA LYS A 101 29.03 -5.13 -12.16
C LYS A 101 29.13 -5.50 -13.64
N GLY A 102 28.07 -5.31 -14.40
CA GLY A 102 28.16 -5.16 -15.84
C GLY A 102 27.74 -6.34 -16.72
N LYS A 103 26.58 -6.96 -16.47
CA LYS A 103 25.89 -7.69 -17.56
C LYS A 103 24.46 -7.17 -17.66
N ASN A 104 24.16 -6.55 -18.80
CA ASN A 104 22.80 -6.43 -19.29
C ASN A 104 22.21 -7.85 -19.34
N ILE A 105 21.37 -8.20 -18.35
CA ILE A 105 20.68 -9.49 -18.37
C ILE A 105 19.48 -9.33 -19.30
N SER A 106 19.77 -9.30 -20.60
CA SER A 106 18.77 -9.45 -21.63
C SER A 106 18.18 -10.85 -21.52
N ASN A 107 16.97 -10.92 -20.97
CA ASN A 107 16.06 -12.08 -20.97
C ASN A 107 16.74 -13.41 -20.56
N PRO A 108 16.88 -13.70 -19.24
CA PRO A 108 17.54 -14.93 -18.80
C PRO A 108 16.78 -16.15 -19.32
N LYS A 109 17.49 -17.21 -19.73
CA LYS A 109 16.87 -18.48 -20.17
C LYS A 109 16.01 -19.12 -19.08
N THR A 110 16.38 -18.91 -17.83
CA THR A 110 15.64 -19.38 -16.63
C THR A 110 15.46 -18.24 -15.65
N ARG A 111 14.37 -18.31 -14.88
CA ARG A 111 14.09 -17.46 -13.72
C ARG A 111 14.03 -18.31 -12.49
N GLU A 112 14.39 -17.76 -11.36
CA GLU A 112 14.42 -18.45 -10.08
C GLU A 112 13.21 -18.06 -9.25
N ILE A 113 12.39 -19.07 -8.89
CA ILE A 113 11.26 -18.90 -7.96
C ILE A 113 11.76 -19.29 -6.58
N PHE A 114 11.49 -18.45 -5.58
CA PHE A 114 11.67 -18.79 -4.18
C PHE A 114 10.34 -19.27 -3.59
N PHE A 115 10.46 -20.18 -2.61
CA PHE A 115 9.34 -20.66 -1.83
C PHE A 115 9.75 -20.84 -0.37
N SER A 116 8.90 -20.41 0.55
CA SER A 116 8.99 -20.71 1.97
C SER A 116 7.59 -20.95 2.53
N ALA A 117 7.50 -21.67 3.65
CA ALA A 117 6.23 -21.94 4.30
C ALA A 117 6.42 -22.09 5.81
N LYS A 118 5.34 -21.86 6.57
CA LYS A 118 5.29 -22.06 8.02
C LYS A 118 4.01 -22.82 8.37
N LEU A 119 4.13 -23.85 9.17
CA LEU A 119 3.00 -24.58 9.73
C LEU A 119 2.60 -24.00 11.09
N ASN A 120 1.36 -24.26 11.48
CA ASN A 120 0.83 -23.90 12.80
C ASN A 120 1.49 -24.63 13.96
N LYS A 121 2.23 -25.70 13.69
CA LYS A 121 2.97 -26.50 14.68
C LYS A 121 4.45 -26.55 14.36
N ALA A 122 5.28 -26.48 15.40
CA ALA A 122 6.71 -26.71 15.33
C ALA A 122 6.94 -28.22 15.24
N GLU A 123 6.95 -28.77 14.02
CA GLU A 123 7.09 -30.22 13.77
C GLU A 123 7.97 -30.45 12.54
N ALA A 124 9.07 -31.16 12.74
CA ALA A 124 10.01 -31.56 11.69
C ALA A 124 9.46 -32.69 10.82
N GLY A 125 9.91 -32.71 9.56
CA GLY A 125 9.65 -33.85 8.67
C GLY A 125 8.33 -33.84 7.96
N GLN A 126 7.49 -32.82 8.18
CA GLN A 126 6.22 -32.64 7.44
C GLN A 126 6.51 -32.29 5.97
N GLN A 127 5.77 -32.95 5.06
CA GLN A 127 5.95 -32.76 3.64
C GLN A 127 4.98 -31.68 3.15
N VAL A 128 5.51 -30.53 2.72
CA VAL A 128 4.76 -29.45 2.08
C VAL A 128 4.94 -29.54 0.58
N THR A 129 3.85 -29.76 -0.15
CA THR A 129 3.89 -29.84 -1.62
C THR A 129 3.33 -28.58 -2.23
N LEU A 130 4.12 -27.96 -3.10
CA LEU A 130 3.76 -26.85 -4.01
C LEU A 130 3.45 -27.42 -5.39
N TYR A 131 2.26 -27.12 -5.91
CA TYR A 131 1.85 -27.46 -7.26
C TYR A 131 1.39 -26.23 -8.02
N ILE A 132 1.96 -26.00 -9.22
CA ILE A 132 1.55 -24.93 -10.16
C ILE A 132 1.15 -25.62 -11.47
N PRO A 133 -0.15 -25.91 -11.68
CA PRO A 133 -0.63 -26.74 -12.80
C PRO A 133 -0.18 -26.24 -14.17
N GLU A 134 -0.38 -24.97 -14.45
CA GLU A 134 -0.07 -24.36 -15.76
C GLU A 134 1.42 -24.45 -16.12
N LEU A 135 2.31 -24.43 -15.14
CA LEU A 135 3.75 -24.56 -15.33
C LEU A 135 4.23 -26.02 -15.26
N LYS A 136 3.33 -26.94 -14.89
CA LYS A 136 3.66 -28.36 -14.61
C LYS A 136 4.78 -28.50 -13.55
N ILE A 137 4.74 -27.64 -12.54
CA ILE A 137 5.70 -27.64 -11.42
C ILE A 137 5.08 -28.39 -10.26
N VAL A 138 5.75 -29.43 -9.78
CA VAL A 138 5.48 -30.10 -8.51
C VAL A 138 6.77 -30.09 -7.71
N LYS A 139 6.74 -29.55 -6.49
CA LYS A 139 7.88 -29.51 -5.58
C LYS A 139 7.42 -29.89 -4.19
N THR A 140 8.17 -30.77 -3.55
CA THR A 140 7.92 -31.16 -2.16
C THR A 140 9.10 -30.73 -1.31
N PHE A 141 8.81 -30.11 -0.19
CA PHE A 141 9.77 -29.59 0.76
C PHE A 141 9.49 -30.19 2.12
N THR A 142 10.54 -30.32 2.93
CA THR A 142 10.45 -30.88 4.29
C THR A 142 10.62 -29.77 5.31
N THR A 143 9.78 -29.77 6.34
CA THR A 143 9.88 -28.79 7.44
C THR A 143 11.03 -29.11 8.39
N ASP A 144 11.60 -28.04 8.95
CA ASP A 144 12.55 -28.09 10.07
C ASP A 144 11.84 -28.31 11.43
N ALA A 145 12.62 -28.27 12.51
CA ALA A 145 12.12 -28.50 13.88
C ALA A 145 11.11 -27.41 14.32
N GLU A 146 11.16 -26.21 13.72
CA GLU A 146 10.23 -25.11 13.95
C GLU A 146 8.98 -25.16 13.08
N GLY A 147 8.80 -26.23 12.28
CA GLY A 147 7.67 -26.38 11.36
C GLY A 147 7.77 -25.48 10.13
N LYS A 148 8.98 -25.06 9.77
CA LYS A 148 9.21 -24.15 8.64
C LYS A 148 9.85 -24.89 7.46
N VAL A 149 9.39 -24.56 6.26
CA VAL A 149 10.14 -24.76 5.03
C VAL A 149 11.03 -23.54 4.85
N GLN A 150 12.32 -23.71 4.99
CA GLN A 150 13.30 -22.65 4.76
C GLN A 150 13.24 -22.20 3.30
N CYS A 151 13.59 -20.92 3.04
CA CYS A 151 13.53 -20.34 1.71
C CYS A 151 14.31 -21.23 0.71
N SER A 152 13.57 -21.86 -0.16
CA SER A 152 14.09 -22.78 -1.17
C SER A 152 13.90 -22.19 -2.55
N MET A 153 14.89 -22.37 -3.42
CA MET A 153 14.89 -21.78 -4.76
C MET A 153 14.86 -22.87 -5.82
N PHE A 154 14.13 -22.63 -6.90
CA PHE A 154 14.10 -23.53 -8.05
C PHE A 154 13.91 -22.77 -9.37
N ASN A 155 14.51 -23.30 -10.42
CA ASN A 155 14.50 -22.68 -11.73
C ASN A 155 13.23 -23.01 -12.53
N VAL A 156 12.71 -22.03 -13.26
CA VAL A 156 11.68 -22.19 -14.27
C VAL A 156 12.17 -21.60 -15.59
N GLN A 157 11.84 -22.25 -16.73
CA GLN A 157 12.19 -21.71 -18.04
C GLN A 157 11.45 -20.41 -18.29
N SER A 158 12.17 -19.32 -18.60
CA SER A 158 11.59 -17.99 -18.79
C SER A 158 10.48 -17.95 -19.84
N LYS A 159 10.62 -18.72 -20.93
CA LYS A 159 9.60 -18.82 -22.00
C LYS A 159 8.26 -19.44 -21.55
N LYS A 160 8.24 -20.14 -20.42
CA LYS A 160 7.03 -20.76 -19.85
C LYS A 160 6.35 -19.86 -18.81
N LEU A 161 7.09 -18.91 -18.24
CA LEU A 161 6.61 -18.03 -17.17
C LEU A 161 6.26 -16.65 -17.74
N GLN A 162 4.98 -16.38 -17.89
CA GLN A 162 4.50 -15.04 -18.21
C GLN A 162 4.54 -14.19 -16.95
N LEU A 163 5.22 -13.05 -17.04
CA LEU A 163 5.31 -12.13 -15.91
C LEU A 163 4.05 -11.29 -15.81
N TRP A 164 3.69 -11.00 -14.57
CA TRP A 164 2.61 -10.08 -14.26
C TRP A 164 3.03 -8.63 -14.57
N SER A 165 2.17 -7.90 -15.25
CA SER A 165 2.28 -6.45 -15.46
C SER A 165 0.89 -5.82 -15.59
N PRO A 166 0.75 -4.48 -15.55
CA PRO A 166 -0.52 -3.81 -15.81
C PRO A 166 -1.19 -4.19 -17.12
N GLU A 167 -0.41 -4.44 -18.17
CA GLU A 167 -0.88 -4.82 -19.52
C GLU A 167 -1.17 -6.31 -19.62
N ASN A 168 -0.56 -7.13 -18.76
CA ASN A 168 -0.73 -8.59 -18.71
C ASN A 168 -0.81 -9.05 -17.24
N PRO A 169 -1.95 -8.90 -16.57
CA PRO A 169 -2.10 -9.24 -15.15
C PRO A 169 -2.24 -10.77 -14.94
N LYS A 170 -1.25 -11.52 -15.46
CA LYS A 170 -1.24 -12.98 -15.41
C LYS A 170 -1.07 -13.48 -13.99
N LEU A 171 -2.04 -14.24 -13.53
CA LEU A 171 -2.02 -14.98 -12.28
C LEU A 171 -1.95 -16.49 -12.58
N TYR A 172 -1.24 -17.22 -11.74
CA TYR A 172 -1.12 -18.66 -11.75
C TYR A 172 -1.82 -19.24 -10.53
N ARG A 173 -2.65 -20.26 -10.76
CA ARG A 173 -3.17 -21.07 -9.66
C ARG A 173 -2.02 -21.80 -8.99
N VAL A 174 -1.93 -21.65 -7.68
CA VAL A 174 -0.97 -22.30 -6.80
C VAL A 174 -1.72 -23.13 -5.78
N GLU A 175 -1.37 -24.39 -5.66
CA GLU A 175 -1.94 -25.32 -4.69
C GLU A 175 -0.83 -25.76 -3.73
N LEU A 176 -1.13 -25.67 -2.43
CA LEU A 176 -0.22 -26.02 -1.34
C LEU A 176 -0.89 -27.08 -0.49
N SER A 177 -0.23 -28.22 -0.28
CA SER A 177 -0.80 -29.30 0.52
C SER A 177 0.17 -29.77 1.62
N VAL A 178 -0.38 -30.02 2.82
CA VAL A 178 0.31 -30.60 3.98
C VAL A 178 -0.71 -31.27 4.90
N GLY A 179 -0.44 -32.49 5.37
CA GLY A 179 -1.24 -33.14 6.40
C GLY A 179 -2.75 -33.21 6.12
N GLY A 180 -3.17 -33.29 4.86
CA GLY A 180 -4.57 -33.23 4.45
C GLY A 180 -5.15 -31.81 4.32
N ASN A 181 -4.40 -30.77 4.65
CA ASN A 181 -4.72 -29.37 4.37
C ASN A 181 -4.39 -29.05 2.91
N LEU A 182 -5.31 -28.43 2.20
CA LEU A 182 -5.12 -27.89 0.85
C LEU A 182 -5.46 -26.41 0.84
N VAL A 183 -4.49 -25.59 0.49
CA VAL A 183 -4.65 -24.14 0.27
C VAL A 183 -4.49 -23.87 -1.22
N THR A 184 -5.40 -23.09 -1.78
CA THR A 184 -5.33 -22.62 -3.17
C THR A 184 -5.28 -21.12 -3.21
N ASP A 185 -4.35 -20.56 -3.98
CA ASP A 185 -4.24 -19.11 -4.22
C ASP A 185 -3.94 -18.84 -5.70
N GLU A 186 -4.07 -17.57 -6.10
CA GLU A 186 -3.66 -17.06 -7.41
C GLU A 186 -2.49 -16.10 -7.20
N ILE A 187 -1.35 -16.37 -7.83
CA ILE A 187 -0.11 -15.60 -7.65
C ILE A 187 0.42 -15.12 -8.98
N GLY A 188 0.74 -13.84 -9.06
CA GLY A 188 1.48 -13.25 -10.16
C GLY A 188 3.00 -13.25 -9.88
N PHE A 189 3.80 -13.43 -10.92
CA PHE A 189 5.25 -13.38 -10.83
C PHE A 189 5.79 -12.13 -11.50
N ARG A 190 6.55 -11.31 -10.80
CA ARG A 190 7.17 -10.10 -11.33
C ARG A 190 8.44 -9.75 -10.56
N THR A 191 9.28 -8.88 -11.14
CA THR A 191 10.36 -8.20 -10.43
C THR A 191 10.08 -6.69 -10.39
N ILE A 192 10.49 -6.04 -9.30
CA ILE A 192 10.47 -4.58 -9.15
C ILE A 192 11.81 -4.14 -8.58
N GLU A 193 12.40 -3.13 -9.15
CA GLU A 193 13.69 -2.59 -8.72
C GLU A 193 13.80 -1.10 -9.05
N THR A 194 14.77 -0.42 -8.46
CA THR A 194 15.16 0.93 -8.85
C THR A 194 16.54 0.89 -9.51
N ARG A 195 16.71 1.70 -10.56
CA ARG A 195 18.01 1.93 -11.17
C ARG A 195 18.17 3.41 -11.44
N ASP A 196 19.13 4.04 -10.78
CA ASP A 196 19.26 5.48 -10.77
C ASP A 196 17.93 6.16 -10.43
N LYS A 197 17.41 7.00 -11.29
CA LYS A 197 16.15 7.73 -11.13
C LYS A 197 14.93 7.02 -11.75
N GLN A 198 15.04 5.73 -12.05
CA GLN A 198 13.98 4.95 -12.68
C GLN A 198 13.46 3.84 -11.79
N ILE A 199 12.16 3.55 -11.91
CA ILE A 199 11.53 2.33 -11.39
C ILE A 199 11.43 1.35 -12.56
N LEU A 200 11.85 0.11 -12.33
CA LEU A 200 11.83 -0.95 -13.35
C LEU A 200 10.88 -2.06 -12.92
N LEU A 201 9.86 -2.31 -13.71
CA LEU A 201 9.00 -3.48 -13.60
C LEU A 201 9.46 -4.52 -14.63
N ASN A 202 9.81 -5.72 -14.16
CA ASN A 202 10.32 -6.79 -15.03
C ASN A 202 11.54 -6.37 -15.85
N GLY A 203 12.37 -5.49 -15.30
CA GLY A 203 13.55 -4.94 -15.94
C GLY A 203 13.29 -3.82 -16.96
N GLN A 204 12.04 -3.39 -17.15
CA GLN A 204 11.67 -2.30 -18.04
C GLN A 204 11.25 -1.06 -17.26
N PRO A 205 11.67 0.14 -17.66
CA PRO A 205 11.24 1.38 -17.04
C PRO A 205 9.71 1.53 -17.10
N ILE A 206 9.10 1.95 -15.98
CA ILE A 206 7.68 2.24 -15.89
C ILE A 206 7.45 3.60 -15.24
N PHE A 207 6.50 4.38 -15.79
CA PHE A 207 5.98 5.57 -15.13
C PHE A 207 4.71 5.20 -14.35
N LEU A 208 4.65 5.50 -13.07
CA LEU A 208 3.52 5.19 -12.20
C LEU A 208 2.44 6.28 -12.32
N LYS A 209 1.48 6.05 -13.20
CA LYS A 209 0.29 6.89 -13.40
C LYS A 209 -0.71 6.57 -12.31
N GLY A 210 -0.66 7.27 -11.18
CA GLY A 210 -1.39 6.86 -9.99
C GLY A 210 -2.45 7.83 -9.52
N ILE A 211 -3.19 7.41 -8.51
CA ILE A 211 -4.14 8.22 -7.75
C ILE A 211 -4.23 7.67 -6.32
N SER A 212 -4.35 8.56 -5.33
CA SER A 212 -4.63 8.16 -3.95
C SER A 212 -6.09 7.76 -3.76
N ILE A 213 -6.34 6.77 -2.92
CA ILE A 213 -7.70 6.27 -2.61
C ILE A 213 -7.84 6.09 -1.10
N HIS A 214 -8.90 6.64 -0.49
CA HIS A 214 -9.36 6.23 0.84
C HIS A 214 -10.28 5.02 0.78
N ASN A 215 -10.27 4.19 1.83
CA ASN A 215 -11.14 2.99 1.92
C ASN A 215 -12.58 3.39 2.27
N GLU A 216 -13.24 4.11 1.36
CA GLU A 216 -14.65 4.48 1.48
C GLU A 216 -15.46 3.98 0.28
N LYS A 217 -16.73 3.60 0.54
CA LYS A 217 -17.65 3.12 -0.49
C LYS A 217 -17.79 4.11 -1.65
N PRO A 218 -17.95 3.62 -2.90
CA PRO A 218 -18.14 4.48 -4.06
C PRO A 218 -19.28 5.47 -3.89
N ASN A 219 -20.43 5.02 -3.37
CA ASN A 219 -21.68 5.78 -3.30
C ASN A 219 -22.01 6.31 -1.89
N GLY A 220 -20.98 6.72 -1.12
CA GLY A 220 -21.14 7.35 0.19
C GLY A 220 -21.11 6.37 1.36
N GLY A 221 -20.89 6.92 2.53
CA GLY A 221 -20.99 6.37 3.89
C GLY A 221 -20.51 4.94 4.16
N GLY A 222 -19.39 4.81 4.85
CA GLY A 222 -18.85 3.53 5.31
C GLY A 222 -17.60 3.07 4.56
N ARG A 223 -17.02 1.96 5.04
CA ARG A 223 -15.81 1.37 4.47
C ARG A 223 -16.12 0.56 3.22
N ALA A 224 -15.27 0.66 2.20
CA ALA A 224 -15.28 -0.20 1.03
C ALA A 224 -14.67 -1.57 1.40
N ASN A 225 -15.53 -2.56 1.66
CA ASN A 225 -15.13 -3.87 2.21
C ASN A 225 -15.53 -5.04 1.31
N SER A 226 -16.02 -4.78 0.11
CA SER A 226 -16.38 -5.82 -0.85
C SER A 226 -15.54 -5.75 -2.12
N ALA A 227 -15.47 -6.87 -2.84
CA ALA A 227 -14.86 -6.91 -4.17
C ALA A 227 -15.58 -5.98 -5.16
N GLU A 228 -16.90 -5.78 -5.00
CA GLU A 228 -17.67 -4.85 -5.85
C GLU A 228 -17.29 -3.39 -5.60
N ASP A 229 -17.19 -2.96 -4.33
CA ASP A 229 -16.70 -1.63 -3.97
C ASP A 229 -15.30 -1.38 -4.53
N ALA A 230 -14.41 -2.39 -4.38
CA ALA A 230 -13.05 -2.34 -4.90
C ALA A 230 -13.02 -2.19 -6.42
N ARG A 231 -13.74 -3.05 -7.16
CA ARG A 231 -13.83 -2.98 -8.62
C ARG A 231 -14.36 -1.63 -9.10
N THR A 232 -15.33 -1.07 -8.43
CA THR A 232 -15.90 0.24 -8.79
C THR A 232 -14.84 1.34 -8.67
N LEU A 233 -14.17 1.46 -7.51
CA LEU A 233 -13.13 2.46 -7.29
C LEU A 233 -11.94 2.28 -8.23
N LEU A 234 -11.51 1.06 -8.45
CA LEU A 234 -10.41 0.72 -9.36
C LEU A 234 -10.78 0.99 -10.82
N SER A 235 -12.04 0.76 -11.22
CA SER A 235 -12.53 1.10 -12.56
C SER A 235 -12.48 2.60 -12.80
N TRP A 236 -12.83 3.42 -11.81
CA TRP A 236 -12.68 4.88 -11.90
C TRP A 236 -11.22 5.31 -12.03
N ALA A 237 -10.30 4.64 -11.31
CA ALA A 237 -8.88 4.87 -11.47
C ALA A 237 -8.38 4.48 -12.88
N LYS A 238 -8.84 3.34 -13.43
CA LYS A 238 -8.51 2.93 -14.80
C LYS A 238 -9.08 3.89 -15.84
N GLU A 239 -10.29 4.38 -15.65
CA GLU A 239 -10.90 5.37 -16.54
C GLU A 239 -10.11 6.69 -16.56
N LEU A 240 -9.49 7.05 -15.43
CA LEU A 240 -8.57 8.17 -15.33
C LEU A 240 -7.24 7.94 -16.07
N GLY A 241 -6.95 6.70 -16.48
CA GLY A 241 -5.70 6.32 -17.13
C GLY A 241 -4.63 5.79 -16.14
N CYS A 242 -5.02 5.45 -14.92
CA CYS A 242 -4.06 4.94 -13.91
C CYS A 242 -3.65 3.50 -14.18
N ASN A 243 -2.36 3.22 -13.95
CA ASN A 243 -1.78 1.88 -13.78
C ASN A 243 -1.36 1.62 -12.33
N PHE A 244 -1.56 2.58 -11.43
CA PHE A 244 -1.07 2.58 -10.06
C PHE A 244 -2.06 3.25 -9.10
N VAL A 245 -2.18 2.77 -7.86
CA VAL A 245 -2.94 3.41 -6.80
C VAL A 245 -2.16 3.44 -5.49
N ARG A 246 -2.27 4.56 -4.76
CA ARG A 246 -1.83 4.66 -3.38
C ARG A 246 -3.03 4.44 -2.46
N LEU A 247 -3.01 3.36 -1.70
CA LEU A 247 -4.05 3.03 -0.74
C LEU A 247 -3.78 3.75 0.58
N ALA A 248 -4.21 5.01 0.62
CA ALA A 248 -3.93 5.93 1.71
C ALA A 248 -4.95 5.80 2.84
N HIS A 249 -4.53 6.03 4.07
CA HIS A 249 -3.19 6.11 4.69
C HIS A 249 -2.97 4.90 5.60
N TYR A 250 -3.64 3.81 5.31
CA TYR A 250 -3.73 2.60 6.14
C TYR A 250 -4.02 1.37 5.24
N PRO A 251 -3.74 0.16 5.71
CA PRO A 251 -4.05 -1.06 4.94
C PRO A 251 -5.53 -1.14 4.58
N HIS A 252 -5.84 -1.10 3.27
CA HIS A 252 -7.21 -1.29 2.79
C HIS A 252 -7.66 -2.74 2.94
N HIS A 253 -8.94 -3.02 2.68
CA HIS A 253 -9.47 -4.38 2.67
C HIS A 253 -8.70 -5.25 1.66
N GLU A 254 -8.53 -6.55 1.95
CA GLU A 254 -7.76 -7.45 1.07
C GLU A 254 -8.34 -7.53 -0.35
N GLU A 255 -9.67 -7.44 -0.49
CA GLU A 255 -10.33 -7.42 -1.80
C GLU A 255 -9.87 -6.24 -2.67
N MET A 256 -9.54 -5.10 -2.08
CA MET A 256 -9.00 -3.97 -2.84
C MET A 256 -7.65 -4.34 -3.50
N VAL A 257 -6.78 -5.03 -2.78
CA VAL A 257 -5.47 -5.45 -3.31
C VAL A 257 -5.63 -6.57 -4.32
N ARG A 258 -6.49 -7.56 -4.06
CA ARG A 258 -6.75 -8.70 -4.95
C ARG A 258 -7.43 -8.27 -6.26
N GLU A 259 -8.42 -7.41 -6.19
CA GLU A 259 -9.08 -6.89 -7.40
C GLU A 259 -8.14 -5.97 -8.21
N ALA A 260 -7.31 -5.15 -7.54
CA ALA A 260 -6.26 -4.39 -8.22
C ALA A 260 -5.27 -5.30 -8.96
N GLU A 261 -4.88 -6.44 -8.35
CA GLU A 261 -4.01 -7.43 -8.97
C GLU A 261 -4.61 -8.02 -10.24
N LYS A 262 -5.88 -8.44 -10.19
CA LYS A 262 -6.63 -8.97 -11.34
C LYS A 262 -6.84 -7.93 -12.44
N MET A 263 -7.03 -6.68 -12.07
CA MET A 263 -7.26 -5.57 -12.99
C MET A 263 -5.99 -4.95 -13.57
N GLY A 264 -4.79 -5.42 -13.20
CA GLY A 264 -3.53 -4.88 -13.68
C GLY A 264 -3.24 -3.48 -13.12
N ILE A 265 -3.49 -3.27 -11.82
CA ILE A 265 -3.21 -2.01 -11.13
C ILE A 265 -2.16 -2.25 -10.05
N LEU A 266 -1.03 -1.58 -10.16
CA LEU A 266 0.04 -1.56 -9.16
C LEU A 266 -0.42 -0.86 -7.88
N VAL A 267 0.13 -1.25 -6.74
CA VAL A 267 -0.30 -0.76 -5.43
C VAL A 267 0.87 -0.26 -4.59
N TRP A 268 0.68 0.89 -3.99
CA TRP A 268 1.39 1.40 -2.83
C TRP A 268 0.51 1.16 -1.61
N SER A 269 0.95 0.30 -0.69
CA SER A 269 0.27 0.02 0.57
C SER A 269 1.02 0.65 1.72
N GLU A 270 0.30 1.26 2.69
CA GLU A 270 0.93 1.98 3.79
C GLU A 270 0.26 1.73 5.14
N ILE A 271 1.03 1.93 6.22
CA ILE A 271 0.56 1.92 7.60
C ILE A 271 0.27 3.35 8.09
N PRO A 272 -0.66 3.53 9.05
CA PRO A 272 -1.13 4.85 9.44
C PRO A 272 -0.19 5.61 10.40
N VAL A 273 1.12 5.56 10.15
CA VAL A 273 2.09 6.46 10.77
C VAL A 273 1.96 7.81 10.09
N TYR A 274 1.11 8.65 10.65
CA TYR A 274 0.58 9.83 9.99
C TYR A 274 0.80 11.08 10.86
N TRP A 275 1.42 12.11 10.26
CA TRP A 275 1.78 13.36 10.94
C TRP A 275 2.68 13.10 12.17
N THR A 276 2.24 13.52 13.35
CA THR A 276 3.00 13.36 14.59
C THR A 276 2.47 12.22 15.42
N ILE A 277 3.34 11.30 15.80
CA ILE A 277 3.05 10.22 16.75
C ILE A 277 4.02 10.29 17.95
N ALA A 278 3.85 9.43 18.93
CA ALA A 278 4.70 9.39 20.12
C ALA A 278 6.04 8.68 19.85
N TRP A 279 6.97 9.35 19.13
CA TRP A 279 8.22 8.79 18.61
C TRP A 279 9.11 8.09 19.65
N LYS A 280 9.07 8.52 20.90
CA LYS A 280 9.86 7.97 22.01
C LYS A 280 9.17 6.84 22.76
N ASN A 281 7.90 6.58 22.48
CA ASN A 281 7.12 5.59 23.21
C ASN A 281 7.30 4.19 22.60
N PRO A 282 7.84 3.21 23.36
CA PRO A 282 8.02 1.84 22.86
C PRO A 282 6.71 1.17 22.41
N LYS A 283 5.59 1.44 23.08
CA LYS A 283 4.28 0.88 22.73
C LYS A 283 3.81 1.38 21.36
N THR A 284 4.06 2.66 21.05
CA THR A 284 3.77 3.25 19.74
C THR A 284 4.59 2.56 18.65
N TYR A 285 5.89 2.30 18.92
CA TYR A 285 6.76 1.59 17.99
C TYR A 285 6.25 0.16 17.73
N GLU A 286 5.95 -0.59 18.80
CA GLU A 286 5.42 -1.96 18.65
C GLU A 286 4.06 -1.98 17.93
N ASN A 287 3.18 -1.00 18.17
CA ASN A 287 1.93 -0.88 17.43
C ASN A 287 2.17 -0.67 15.93
N ALA A 288 3.06 0.26 15.55
CA ALA A 288 3.42 0.50 14.15
C ALA A 288 4.04 -0.75 13.50
N LYS A 289 4.94 -1.41 14.22
CA LYS A 289 5.62 -2.64 13.80
C LYS A 289 4.64 -3.79 13.58
N ASN A 290 3.68 -3.98 14.50
CA ASN A 290 2.65 -5.02 14.38
C ASN A 290 1.75 -4.76 13.17
N GLN A 291 1.27 -3.52 12.97
CA GLN A 291 0.47 -3.18 11.79
C GLN A 291 1.25 -3.38 10.47
N LEU A 292 2.56 -3.10 10.46
CA LEU A 292 3.44 -3.35 9.31
C LEU A 292 3.60 -4.85 9.05
N THR A 293 3.80 -5.65 10.10
CA THR A 293 3.88 -7.12 10.02
C THR A 293 2.61 -7.70 9.44
N ASP A 294 1.46 -7.34 9.98
CA ASP A 294 0.16 -7.86 9.54
C ASP A 294 -0.13 -7.47 8.08
N MET A 295 0.19 -6.22 7.68
CA MET A 295 0.02 -5.75 6.32
C MET A 295 0.88 -6.55 5.33
N ILE A 296 2.16 -6.72 5.65
CA ILE A 296 3.10 -7.47 4.80
C ILE A 296 2.71 -8.94 4.75
N ALA A 297 2.45 -9.58 5.89
CA ALA A 297 2.05 -11.00 5.95
C ALA A 297 0.80 -11.28 5.10
N ARG A 298 -0.17 -10.37 5.10
CA ARG A 298 -1.38 -10.52 4.27
C ARG A 298 -1.09 -10.41 2.77
N ASP A 299 -0.23 -9.46 2.37
CA ASP A 299 -0.15 -9.02 0.97
C ASP A 299 1.17 -9.36 0.26
N HIS A 300 2.15 -9.98 0.93
CA HIS A 300 3.47 -10.24 0.34
C HIS A 300 3.46 -11.22 -0.86
N ASN A 301 2.39 -11.99 -1.05
CA ASN A 301 2.20 -12.82 -2.25
C ASN A 301 1.47 -12.09 -3.40
N ARG A 302 1.08 -10.81 -3.23
CA ARG A 302 0.37 -10.04 -4.27
C ARG A 302 1.38 -9.36 -5.19
N ALA A 303 1.38 -9.74 -6.48
CA ALA A 303 2.34 -9.22 -7.46
C ALA A 303 2.20 -7.72 -7.67
N ASN A 304 0.99 -7.19 -7.57
CA ASN A 304 0.69 -5.78 -7.81
C ASN A 304 1.20 -4.85 -6.69
N VAL A 305 1.40 -5.35 -5.46
CA VAL A 305 2.00 -4.53 -4.40
C VAL A 305 3.49 -4.36 -4.70
N ILE A 306 3.91 -3.13 -4.95
CA ILE A 306 5.29 -2.79 -5.33
C ILE A 306 5.99 -1.88 -4.32
N ILE A 307 5.23 -1.19 -3.47
CA ILE A 307 5.76 -0.27 -2.45
C ILE A 307 5.12 -0.56 -1.10
N TRP A 308 5.96 -0.79 -0.09
CA TRP A 308 5.60 -0.68 1.33
C TRP A 308 5.95 0.71 1.82
N SER A 309 4.97 1.43 2.33
CA SER A 309 5.14 2.78 2.86
C SER A 309 5.00 2.80 4.37
N ILE A 310 5.94 3.48 5.02
CA ILE A 310 6.11 3.44 6.47
C ILE A 310 5.61 4.70 7.18
N ALA A 311 5.33 5.79 6.46
CA ALA A 311 4.86 7.03 7.08
C ALA A 311 4.31 8.03 6.05
N ASN A 312 3.54 9.02 6.55
CA ASN A 312 3.04 10.16 5.79
C ASN A 312 3.21 11.48 6.56
N GLU A 313 3.87 12.47 5.93
CA GLU A 313 3.99 13.86 6.41
C GLU A 313 4.41 13.95 7.89
N THR A 314 5.51 13.31 8.22
CA THR A 314 6.02 13.28 9.60
C THR A 314 7.06 14.37 9.81
N PRO A 315 6.86 15.29 10.78
CA PRO A 315 7.80 16.37 11.08
C PRO A 315 9.20 15.85 11.46
N HIS A 316 10.21 16.52 10.98
CA HIS A 316 11.62 16.12 11.17
C HIS A 316 12.04 16.18 12.64
N SER A 317 12.58 15.09 13.16
CA SER A 317 13.27 15.03 14.45
C SER A 317 14.22 13.83 14.51
N PRO A 318 15.25 13.85 15.35
CA PRO A 318 16.14 12.68 15.53
C PRO A 318 15.40 11.42 15.99
N GLU A 319 14.37 11.58 16.82
CA GLU A 319 13.56 10.49 17.34
C GLU A 319 12.69 9.86 16.23
N ARG A 320 12.10 10.71 15.37
CA ARG A 320 11.37 10.28 14.17
C ARG A 320 12.29 9.51 13.22
N ASP A 321 13.49 10.02 12.97
CA ASP A 321 14.46 9.38 12.08
C ASP A 321 14.89 8.00 12.59
N THR A 322 15.10 7.87 13.90
CA THR A 322 15.41 6.58 14.54
C THR A 322 14.23 5.61 14.43
N PHE A 323 13.02 6.06 14.75
CA PHE A 323 11.81 5.25 14.71
C PHE A 323 11.55 4.72 13.28
N LEU A 324 11.53 5.60 12.30
CA LEU A 324 11.24 5.25 10.92
C LEU A 324 12.38 4.48 10.25
N GLY A 325 13.64 4.78 10.59
CA GLY A 325 14.79 4.01 10.12
C GLY A 325 14.74 2.56 10.55
N ASN A 326 14.44 2.32 11.84
CA ASN A 326 14.25 0.97 12.37
C ASN A 326 13.05 0.25 11.70
N LEU A 327 11.96 0.98 11.47
CA LEU A 327 10.75 0.43 10.84
C LEU A 327 11.01 0.05 9.36
N ALA A 328 11.76 0.88 8.61
CA ALA A 328 12.16 0.59 7.24
C ALA A 328 13.06 -0.65 7.15
N GLN A 329 14.05 -0.75 8.05
CA GLN A 329 14.92 -1.92 8.13
C GLN A 329 14.12 -3.17 8.49
N TYR A 330 13.20 -3.07 9.44
CA TYR A 330 12.31 -4.17 9.82
C TYR A 330 11.45 -4.64 8.66
N ALA A 331 10.86 -3.72 7.88
CA ALA A 331 10.09 -4.09 6.68
C ALA A 331 10.91 -4.95 5.71
N ARG A 332 12.20 -4.64 5.52
CA ARG A 332 13.10 -5.42 4.66
C ARG A 332 13.39 -6.83 5.19
N THR A 333 13.33 -7.05 6.51
CA THR A 333 13.46 -8.39 7.09
C THR A 333 12.20 -9.24 6.85
N LEU A 334 11.04 -8.61 6.71
CA LEU A 334 9.78 -9.28 6.41
C LEU A 334 9.63 -9.56 4.90
N ASP A 335 10.02 -8.59 4.08
CA ASP A 335 9.91 -8.68 2.63
C ASP A 335 10.95 -7.77 1.95
N ASN A 336 11.88 -8.37 1.23
CA ASN A 336 12.92 -7.69 0.47
C ASN A 336 12.62 -7.63 -1.05
N THR A 337 11.40 -8.00 -1.46
CA THR A 337 10.99 -8.08 -2.87
C THR A 337 10.16 -6.88 -3.32
N ARG A 338 9.95 -5.90 -2.47
CA ARG A 338 9.25 -4.63 -2.71
C ARG A 338 10.13 -3.45 -2.33
N LEU A 339 9.77 -2.30 -2.92
CA LEU A 339 10.41 -1.04 -2.63
C LEU A 339 9.88 -0.47 -1.31
N ILE A 340 10.73 0.23 -0.58
CA ILE A 340 10.31 0.99 0.61
C ILE A 340 10.21 2.47 0.22
N SER A 341 9.14 3.11 0.67
CA SER A 341 8.93 4.55 0.53
C SER A 341 8.21 5.14 1.75
N MET A 342 8.02 6.44 1.73
CA MET A 342 7.14 7.22 2.61
C MET A 342 6.84 8.55 1.95
N ALA A 343 5.72 9.18 2.28
CA ALA A 343 5.47 10.56 1.88
C ALA A 343 6.21 11.50 2.83
N MET A 344 7.31 12.09 2.35
CA MET A 344 8.17 13.02 3.09
C MET A 344 7.57 14.42 3.13
N GLU A 345 8.01 15.24 4.08
CA GLU A 345 7.76 16.68 4.08
C GLU A 345 8.80 17.43 3.24
N VAL A 346 8.34 18.42 2.51
CA VAL A 346 9.21 19.37 1.82
C VAL A 346 9.60 20.47 2.79
N THR A 347 10.89 20.63 3.03
CA THR A 347 11.41 21.70 3.87
C THR A 347 11.57 22.99 3.08
N GLY A 348 10.94 24.04 3.58
CA GLY A 348 11.11 25.46 3.29
C GLY A 348 11.39 25.83 1.83
N ALA A 349 10.47 26.60 1.25
CA ALA A 349 10.74 27.29 0.01
C ALA A 349 11.09 28.75 0.29
N SER A 350 12.27 29.19 -0.09
CA SER A 350 12.57 30.59 -0.30
C SER A 350 12.65 30.85 -1.80
N ASN A 351 12.06 31.95 -2.26
CA ASN A 351 12.19 32.39 -3.66
C ASN A 351 11.84 31.34 -4.73
N TYR A 352 10.70 30.65 -4.57
CA TYR A 352 10.21 29.62 -5.51
C TYR A 352 11.10 28.38 -5.61
N VAL A 353 12.00 28.12 -4.67
CA VAL A 353 12.78 26.89 -4.60
C VAL A 353 12.26 26.01 -3.48
N ASN A 354 11.74 24.86 -3.81
CA ASN A 354 11.43 23.79 -2.86
C ASN A 354 12.60 22.83 -2.79
N ARG A 355 13.03 22.50 -1.58
CA ARG A 355 14.12 21.55 -1.36
C ARG A 355 13.60 20.35 -0.59
N LEU A 356 13.91 19.16 -1.07
CA LEU A 356 13.71 17.95 -0.31
C LEU A 356 15.03 17.60 0.42
N ASN A 357 15.02 17.73 1.72
CA ASN A 357 16.16 17.39 2.56
C ASN A 357 15.67 16.58 3.77
N ASP A 358 15.57 15.27 3.60
CA ASP A 358 15.08 14.34 4.62
C ASP A 358 16.08 13.20 4.82
N ASN A 359 16.47 12.96 6.07
CA ASN A 359 17.39 11.90 6.46
C ASN A 359 16.88 10.51 6.12
N MET A 360 15.56 10.35 5.94
CA MET A 360 14.95 9.09 5.54
C MET A 360 15.33 8.64 4.13
N ASN A 361 15.90 9.53 3.31
CA ASN A 361 16.44 9.15 2.01
C ASN A 361 17.42 7.94 2.06
N LYS A 362 18.10 7.74 3.22
CA LYS A 362 19.04 6.63 3.44
C LYS A 362 18.34 5.26 3.51
N TYR A 363 17.07 5.23 3.88
CA TYR A 363 16.32 4.01 4.21
C TYR A 363 15.29 3.63 3.13
N VAL A 364 14.91 4.57 2.27
CA VAL A 364 13.91 4.35 1.21
C VAL A 364 14.56 4.08 -0.15
N ASP A 365 13.87 3.34 -1.01
CA ASP A 365 14.31 3.10 -2.39
C ASP A 365 13.77 4.16 -3.35
N VAL A 366 12.59 4.69 -3.05
CA VAL A 366 11.89 5.73 -3.80
C VAL A 366 11.66 6.92 -2.91
N VAL A 367 12.08 8.08 -3.37
CA VAL A 367 11.86 9.36 -2.68
C VAL A 367 10.48 9.88 -3.07
N SER A 368 9.63 10.10 -2.07
CA SER A 368 8.27 10.60 -2.34
C SER A 368 7.93 11.74 -1.39
N PHE A 369 7.13 12.67 -1.85
CA PHE A 369 6.70 13.80 -1.03
C PHE A 369 5.36 14.38 -1.47
N ASN A 370 4.68 15.02 -0.51
CA ASN A 370 3.45 15.75 -0.74
C ASN A 370 3.75 17.21 -1.06
N GLN A 371 3.00 17.79 -2.01
CA GLN A 371 3.07 19.23 -2.30
C GLN A 371 1.68 19.74 -2.70
N TYR A 372 1.37 20.96 -2.30
CA TYR A 372 0.06 21.54 -2.54
C TYR A 372 0.17 22.97 -3.07
N ILE A 373 1.03 23.17 -4.10
CA ILE A 373 1.15 24.43 -4.82
C ILE A 373 -0.17 24.71 -5.53
N GLY A 374 -0.69 25.93 -5.37
CA GLY A 374 -2.02 26.31 -5.88
C GLY A 374 -3.16 26.09 -4.87
N TRP A 375 -2.95 25.27 -3.83
CA TRP A 375 -3.93 25.10 -2.75
C TRP A 375 -3.58 25.87 -1.48
N TYR A 376 -2.35 25.72 -0.96
CA TYR A 376 -1.84 26.48 0.19
C TYR A 376 -0.99 27.69 -0.23
N ARG A 377 -0.68 27.81 -1.50
CA ARG A 377 -0.01 28.94 -2.16
C ARG A 377 -0.80 29.37 -3.40
N ASP A 378 -0.43 30.49 -4.01
CA ASP A 378 -1.03 30.94 -5.27
C ASP A 378 -0.72 29.93 -6.40
N VAL A 379 -1.69 29.60 -7.20
CA VAL A 379 -1.55 28.72 -8.37
C VAL A 379 -0.60 29.32 -9.41
N ASN A 380 -0.53 30.65 -9.52
CA ASN A 380 0.39 31.37 -10.39
C ASN A 380 1.87 31.21 -9.99
N ASP A 381 2.16 30.59 -8.85
CA ASP A 381 3.51 30.26 -8.44
C ASP A 381 4.02 28.97 -9.08
N ALA A 382 3.14 28.05 -9.46
CA ALA A 382 3.52 26.76 -10.02
C ALA A 382 4.51 26.85 -11.19
N PRO A 383 4.35 27.72 -12.20
CA PRO A 383 5.31 27.83 -13.30
C PRO A 383 6.72 28.30 -12.87
N LYS A 384 6.80 29.01 -11.72
CA LYS A 384 8.04 29.59 -11.18
C LYS A 384 8.80 28.62 -10.28
N MET A 385 8.13 27.54 -9.81
CA MET A 385 8.69 26.62 -8.84
C MET A 385 9.87 25.82 -9.42
N LYS A 386 10.93 25.71 -8.61
CA LYS A 386 12.09 24.85 -8.85
C LYS A 386 12.19 23.82 -7.73
N TRP A 387 12.62 22.63 -8.08
CA TRP A 387 12.75 21.52 -7.16
C TRP A 387 14.22 21.11 -7.03
N GLU A 388 14.75 21.14 -5.81
CA GLU A 388 16.08 20.64 -5.48
C GLU A 388 15.92 19.30 -4.76
N ILE A 389 16.20 18.22 -5.47
CA ILE A 389 16.13 16.83 -4.97
C ILE A 389 17.51 16.21 -5.17
N PRO A 390 18.41 16.29 -4.15
CA PRO A 390 19.81 15.93 -4.30
C PRO A 390 20.08 14.41 -4.26
N TYR A 391 19.09 13.60 -4.57
CA TYR A 391 19.17 12.15 -4.46
C TYR A 391 19.15 11.49 -5.85
N ASN A 392 20.05 10.54 -6.09
CA ASN A 392 20.01 9.69 -7.29
C ASN A 392 19.03 8.54 -7.11
N LYS A 393 17.73 8.87 -6.98
CA LYS A 393 16.63 7.93 -6.76
C LYS A 393 15.41 8.36 -7.55
N PRO A 394 14.49 7.42 -7.89
CA PRO A 394 13.20 7.78 -8.48
C PRO A 394 12.39 8.67 -7.55
N VAL A 395 11.63 9.60 -8.12
CA VAL A 395 10.78 10.55 -7.41
C VAL A 395 9.31 10.24 -7.67
N ILE A 396 8.50 10.14 -6.62
CA ILE A 396 7.05 10.09 -6.72
C ILE A 396 6.45 11.31 -6.01
N ILE A 397 5.58 12.04 -6.68
CA ILE A 397 4.75 13.03 -6.01
C ILE A 397 3.55 12.31 -5.39
N SER A 398 3.63 12.05 -4.10
CA SER A 398 2.65 11.25 -3.38
C SER A 398 1.32 11.96 -3.14
N GLU A 399 1.32 13.30 -3.13
CA GLU A 399 0.09 14.08 -3.13
C GLU A 399 0.28 15.44 -3.81
N PHE A 400 -0.73 15.85 -4.58
CA PHE A 400 -1.00 17.21 -5.00
C PHE A 400 -2.48 17.35 -5.35
N GLY A 401 -3.01 18.55 -5.35
CA GLY A 401 -4.39 18.81 -5.72
C GLY A 401 -5.03 19.97 -4.94
N GLY A 402 -6.28 20.22 -5.22
CA GLY A 402 -7.07 21.26 -4.57
C GLY A 402 -8.54 20.87 -4.51
N GLY A 403 -9.29 21.50 -3.62
CA GLY A 403 -10.71 21.20 -3.43
C GLY A 403 -11.62 21.92 -4.43
N ALA A 404 -12.63 21.19 -4.94
CA ALA A 404 -13.77 21.74 -5.64
C ALA A 404 -15.06 21.03 -5.22
N ARG A 405 -16.15 21.76 -5.11
CA ARG A 405 -17.48 21.16 -4.96
C ARG A 405 -18.03 20.87 -6.35
N TYR A 406 -18.44 19.63 -6.60
CA TYR A 406 -19.08 19.25 -7.86
C TYR A 406 -20.30 20.14 -8.15
N GLY A 407 -20.42 20.64 -9.38
CA GLY A 407 -21.48 21.53 -9.82
C GLY A 407 -21.32 23.00 -9.37
N LEU A 408 -20.26 23.33 -8.62
CA LEU A 408 -19.95 24.72 -8.31
C LEU A 408 -19.02 25.30 -9.37
N HIS A 409 -19.53 26.27 -10.16
CA HIS A 409 -18.84 26.91 -11.26
C HIS A 409 -18.54 28.39 -11.00
N GLY A 410 -17.47 28.91 -11.61
CA GLY A 410 -17.07 30.32 -11.49
C GLY A 410 -15.69 30.59 -12.09
N PRO A 411 -15.14 31.79 -11.85
CA PRO A 411 -13.80 32.12 -12.33
C PRO A 411 -12.71 31.15 -11.83
N LYS A 412 -11.71 30.89 -12.67
CA LYS A 412 -10.58 29.96 -12.34
C LYS A 412 -9.74 30.33 -11.12
N ASN A 413 -9.87 31.55 -10.60
CA ASN A 413 -9.22 31.99 -9.36
C ASN A 413 -10.17 31.94 -8.14
N GLN A 414 -11.41 31.52 -8.31
CA GLN A 414 -12.36 31.35 -7.21
C GLN A 414 -12.24 29.94 -6.62
N ARG A 415 -11.73 29.84 -5.40
CA ARG A 415 -11.61 28.55 -4.70
C ARG A 415 -12.95 27.83 -4.62
N TRP A 416 -12.87 26.50 -4.61
CA TRP A 416 -13.97 25.56 -4.52
C TRP A 416 -14.79 25.37 -5.81
N THR A 417 -14.56 26.18 -6.87
CA THR A 417 -15.14 25.93 -8.19
C THR A 417 -14.40 24.82 -8.92
N GLU A 418 -15.07 24.14 -9.84
CA GLU A 418 -14.43 23.13 -10.68
C GLU A 418 -13.36 23.74 -11.58
N GLU A 419 -13.56 24.97 -12.07
CA GLU A 419 -12.60 25.73 -12.88
C GLU A 419 -11.31 26.06 -12.10
N PHE A 420 -11.44 26.33 -10.80
CA PHE A 420 -10.26 26.52 -9.94
C PHE A 420 -9.45 25.22 -9.83
N GLN A 421 -10.10 24.09 -9.56
CA GLN A 421 -9.45 22.78 -9.47
C GLN A 421 -8.82 22.38 -10.81
N GLU A 422 -9.53 22.58 -11.91
CA GLU A 422 -9.05 22.36 -13.27
C GLU A 422 -7.76 23.13 -13.54
N ASN A 423 -7.77 24.46 -13.32
CA ASN A 423 -6.59 25.32 -13.50
C ASN A 423 -5.42 24.90 -12.61
N LEU A 424 -5.70 24.52 -11.35
CA LEU A 424 -4.68 24.01 -10.44
C LEU A 424 -4.00 22.75 -11.00
N TYR A 425 -4.76 21.81 -11.55
CA TYR A 425 -4.21 20.60 -12.16
C TYR A 425 -3.42 20.90 -13.43
N ILE A 426 -3.86 21.81 -14.29
CA ILE A 426 -3.10 22.24 -15.48
C ILE A 426 -1.73 22.77 -15.07
N GLU A 427 -1.67 23.71 -14.14
CA GLU A 427 -0.42 24.34 -13.71
C GLU A 427 0.50 23.34 -12.96
N ASN A 428 -0.07 22.46 -12.13
CA ASN A 428 0.72 21.44 -11.42
C ASN A 428 1.30 20.41 -12.38
N CYS A 429 0.54 19.85 -13.32
CA CYS A 429 1.07 18.89 -14.30
C CYS A 429 2.24 19.48 -15.06
N ALA A 430 2.13 20.71 -15.54
CA ALA A 430 3.20 21.42 -16.24
C ALA A 430 4.43 21.70 -15.35
N MET A 431 4.22 21.96 -14.06
CA MET A 431 5.30 22.11 -13.07
C MET A 431 6.01 20.79 -12.80
N LEU A 432 5.25 19.72 -12.60
CA LEU A 432 5.78 18.38 -12.25
C LEU A 432 6.62 17.79 -13.40
N ASP A 433 6.28 18.07 -14.65
CA ASP A 433 7.06 17.62 -15.82
C ASP A 433 8.50 18.14 -15.84
N LYS A 434 8.81 19.17 -15.03
CA LYS A 434 10.17 19.71 -14.90
C LYS A 434 11.00 19.03 -13.80
N ILE A 435 10.43 18.10 -13.04
CA ILE A 435 11.14 17.40 -11.96
C ILE A 435 12.01 16.30 -12.58
N ASP A 436 13.32 16.44 -12.36
CA ASP A 436 14.28 15.41 -12.78
C ASP A 436 14.08 14.12 -11.97
N GLY A 437 13.94 13.00 -12.67
CA GLY A 437 13.70 11.70 -12.05
C GLY A 437 12.26 11.47 -11.60
N LEU A 438 11.29 12.28 -12.07
CA LEU A 438 9.87 12.00 -11.83
C LEU A 438 9.50 10.64 -12.42
N ALA A 439 9.21 9.68 -11.56
CA ALA A 439 8.87 8.30 -11.92
C ALA A 439 7.39 7.97 -11.69
N GLY A 440 6.64 8.87 -11.07
CA GLY A 440 5.20 8.69 -10.87
C GLY A 440 4.55 9.75 -10.00
N THR A 441 3.23 9.69 -9.95
CA THR A 441 2.41 10.56 -9.11
C THR A 441 1.20 9.83 -8.56
N THR A 442 0.71 10.26 -7.38
CA THR A 442 -0.56 9.80 -6.78
C THR A 442 -1.35 10.98 -6.23
N PRO A 443 -1.95 11.82 -7.10
CA PRO A 443 -2.70 13.00 -6.68
C PRO A 443 -3.71 12.73 -5.58
N TRP A 444 -4.02 13.73 -4.80
CA TRP A 444 -5.01 13.70 -3.73
C TRP A 444 -6.31 14.32 -4.22
N ILE A 445 -7.29 13.53 -4.59
CA ILE A 445 -7.56 12.12 -4.37
C ILE A 445 -8.59 11.62 -5.41
N LEU A 446 -8.81 10.31 -5.54
CA LEU A 446 -9.76 9.78 -6.53
C LEU A 446 -11.18 10.34 -6.34
N LYS A 447 -11.74 10.24 -5.13
CA LYS A 447 -13.09 10.74 -4.82
C LYS A 447 -13.11 11.54 -3.53
N ASP A 448 -14.10 12.42 -3.39
CA ASP A 448 -14.40 13.10 -2.15
C ASP A 448 -14.68 12.09 -1.03
N PHE A 449 -14.09 12.29 0.14
CA PHE A 449 -14.19 11.38 1.27
C PHE A 449 -14.57 12.10 2.56
N ARG A 450 -15.15 11.39 3.51
CA ARG A 450 -15.61 11.97 4.78
C ARG A 450 -14.44 12.29 5.70
N SER A 451 -14.49 13.47 6.28
CA SER A 451 -13.56 13.91 7.33
C SER A 451 -14.25 14.81 8.34
N PRO A 452 -14.08 14.57 9.65
CA PRO A 452 -14.68 15.41 10.70
C PRO A 452 -14.03 16.80 10.76
N ARG A 453 -12.88 16.99 10.10
CA ARG A 453 -12.15 18.27 10.07
C ARG A 453 -12.61 19.22 8.97
N ARG A 454 -13.47 18.78 8.05
CA ARG A 454 -13.87 19.51 6.84
C ARG A 454 -15.29 20.08 6.99
N VAL A 455 -15.39 21.16 7.79
CA VAL A 455 -16.68 21.64 8.33
C VAL A 455 -17.24 22.87 7.62
N LEU A 456 -16.64 23.39 6.53
CA LEU A 456 -17.13 24.59 5.83
C LEU A 456 -18.55 24.35 5.29
N PRO A 457 -19.60 25.05 5.85
CA PRO A 457 -20.98 24.81 5.46
C PRO A 457 -21.26 25.11 3.98
N GLY A 458 -22.07 24.26 3.36
CA GLY A 458 -22.48 24.44 1.97
C GLY A 458 -21.38 24.15 0.93
N VAL A 459 -20.16 23.82 1.37
CA VAL A 459 -19.04 23.47 0.50
C VAL A 459 -18.46 22.13 0.86
N GLN A 460 -17.95 22.01 2.08
CA GLN A 460 -17.32 20.77 2.56
C GLN A 460 -18.32 19.82 3.18
N ASP A 461 -19.12 20.27 4.13
CA ASP A 461 -20.19 19.49 4.79
C ASP A 461 -19.67 18.12 5.27
N TYR A 462 -18.54 18.13 5.98
CA TYR A 462 -17.79 16.95 6.44
C TYR A 462 -17.15 16.08 5.34
N TYR A 463 -16.92 16.63 4.13
CA TYR A 463 -16.15 15.97 3.09
C TYR A 463 -14.87 16.75 2.76
N ASN A 464 -13.78 16.04 2.59
CA ASN A 464 -12.63 16.57 1.89
C ASN A 464 -12.95 16.56 0.40
N ARG A 465 -13.05 17.75 -0.21
CA ARG A 465 -13.51 17.98 -1.58
C ARG A 465 -12.37 17.99 -2.61
N LYS A 466 -11.23 17.36 -2.28
CA LYS A 466 -10.11 17.24 -3.24
C LYS A 466 -10.26 16.11 -4.25
N GLY A 467 -11.31 15.31 -4.18
CA GLY A 467 -11.61 14.26 -5.14
C GLY A 467 -11.70 14.77 -6.58
N LEU A 468 -11.28 13.94 -7.53
CA LEU A 468 -11.57 14.11 -8.95
C LEU A 468 -12.98 13.64 -9.31
N PHE A 469 -13.50 12.75 -8.47
CA PHE A 469 -14.90 12.39 -8.42
C PHE A 469 -15.54 12.99 -7.15
N SER A 470 -16.82 13.34 -7.25
CA SER A 470 -17.62 13.71 -6.08
C SER A 470 -17.81 12.51 -5.14
N ASP A 471 -18.42 12.74 -3.98
CA ASP A 471 -18.84 11.69 -3.05
C ASP A 471 -19.91 10.75 -3.65
N LYS A 472 -20.55 11.14 -4.75
CA LYS A 472 -21.55 10.34 -5.49
C LYS A 472 -21.03 9.75 -6.80
N GLY A 473 -19.76 9.98 -7.14
CA GLY A 473 -19.14 9.43 -8.34
C GLY A 473 -19.27 10.28 -9.60
N GLU A 474 -19.67 11.55 -9.48
CA GLU A 474 -19.65 12.45 -10.63
C GLU A 474 -18.25 13.00 -10.88
N LYS A 475 -17.82 13.06 -12.14
CA LYS A 475 -16.49 13.55 -12.54
C LYS A 475 -16.42 15.06 -12.53
N LYS A 476 -15.40 15.60 -11.87
CA LYS A 476 -15.08 17.03 -11.89
C LYS A 476 -14.17 17.37 -13.07
N LYS A 477 -14.09 18.64 -13.47
CA LYS A 477 -13.28 19.08 -14.63
C LYS A 477 -11.81 18.68 -14.57
N ALA A 478 -11.19 18.71 -13.38
CA ALA A 478 -9.80 18.29 -13.18
C ALA A 478 -9.53 16.81 -13.51
N PHE A 479 -10.56 15.94 -13.50
CA PHE A 479 -10.45 14.55 -13.96
C PHE A 479 -9.94 14.49 -15.41
N TYR A 480 -10.50 15.31 -16.31
CA TYR A 480 -10.14 15.30 -17.72
C TYR A 480 -8.73 15.85 -17.98
N VAL A 481 -8.29 16.81 -17.15
CA VAL A 481 -6.92 17.34 -17.21
C VAL A 481 -5.92 16.26 -16.87
N LEU A 482 -6.10 15.57 -15.74
CA LEU A 482 -5.18 14.53 -15.30
C LEU A 482 -5.18 13.34 -16.27
N LYS A 483 -6.34 12.92 -16.75
CA LYS A 483 -6.47 11.86 -17.76
C LYS A 483 -5.62 12.17 -18.99
N LYS A 484 -5.80 13.36 -19.56
CA LYS A 484 -5.04 13.80 -20.73
C LYS A 484 -3.53 13.85 -20.47
N TRP A 485 -3.13 14.28 -19.28
CA TRP A 485 -1.71 14.27 -18.91
C TRP A 485 -1.14 12.85 -18.82
N TYR A 486 -1.89 11.90 -18.27
CA TYR A 486 -1.48 10.50 -18.20
C TYR A 486 -1.45 9.79 -19.55
N GLU A 487 -2.27 10.20 -20.51
CA GLU A 487 -2.21 9.69 -21.89
C GLU A 487 -0.89 10.04 -22.58
N GLY A 488 -0.24 11.14 -22.16
CA GLY A 488 1.09 11.57 -22.65
C GLY A 488 2.29 10.93 -21.91
N LYS A 489 2.07 10.09 -20.90
CA LYS A 489 3.09 9.38 -20.12
C LYS A 489 3.09 7.88 -20.52
#